data_3a4ae69a31617c2d1437e4f3c769c8c3
#
_entry.id   3a4ae69a31617c2d1437e4f3c769c8c3
#
_cell.length_a   1.000
_cell.length_b   1.000
_cell.length_c   1.000
_cell.angle_alpha   90.00
_cell.angle_beta   90.00
_cell.angle_gamma   90.00
#
_symmetry.space_group_name_H-M   'P 1'
#
loop_
_entity.id
_entity.type
_entity.pdbx_description
1 polymer ?
#
loop_
_entity_poly.entity_id
_entity_poly.type
_entity_poly.pdbx_seq_one_letter_code
_entity_poly.pdbx_strand_id
1 'polypeptide(L)'
;MSTTVSTSVARGPRGSAMRVVRFVGTRVGLSLITLWLLSVIVFAGGQLLPGDIGRAILGPLADPRAVAALNHQLGADRPLLTQYTQWITRFVQGDMGLSYTYREPVASFVGSALANSAKLGFLAFIVVVPLGIAGGVWAAMHAGRWLDRTISIVGLSATVVPEFVSSIVLILVFGVWLQWLPIDATYPPDAGIFTQLKHLALPVLPLVFVFFGYIARMARAGTVEALDADYTRTAILKGLPPHIVIFRHVLRNALLPTITVAATQLGYMIGGLVVVETLFHYQGIGSLIYNAAKAKDFPMLEGGVLTIGVVYTVANLVADALYVLLNPRLRVRSAE
;
A
#
# COMPACT_ATOMS: atom_id res chain seq x y z
N MET A 1 12.26 37.63 48.35
CA MET A 1 12.17 37.03 47.00
C MET A 1 12.13 35.53 47.16
N SER A 2 10.94 34.96 47.16
CA SER A 2 10.74 33.51 47.39
C SER A 2 10.58 32.86 46.02
N THR A 3 11.58 32.10 45.61
CA THR A 3 11.56 31.28 44.39
C THR A 3 10.76 30.00 44.66
N THR A 4 9.54 29.96 44.13
CA THR A 4 8.75 28.72 44.09
C THR A 4 9.36 27.77 43.08
N VAL A 5 10.04 26.73 43.55
CA VAL A 5 10.47 25.59 42.75
C VAL A 5 9.22 24.75 42.43
N SER A 6 8.77 24.81 41.18
CA SER A 6 7.72 23.94 40.70
C SER A 6 8.27 22.50 40.57
N THR A 7 7.92 21.65 41.53
CA THR A 7 8.17 20.20 41.43
C THR A 7 7.33 19.60 40.31
N SER A 8 7.97 19.26 39.21
CA SER A 8 7.35 18.45 38.14
C SER A 8 7.11 17.04 38.71
N VAL A 9 5.85 16.75 39.03
CA VAL A 9 5.42 15.41 39.42
C VAL A 9 5.63 14.47 38.23
N ALA A 10 6.60 13.57 38.35
CA ALA A 10 6.82 12.48 37.42
C ALA A 10 5.56 11.60 37.36
N ARG A 11 4.75 11.77 36.32
CA ARG A 11 3.55 10.93 36.09
C ARG A 11 3.99 9.50 35.79
N GLY A 12 3.57 8.57 36.66
CA GLY A 12 3.96 7.16 36.64
C GLY A 12 3.57 6.40 35.33
N PRO A 13 4.09 5.17 35.13
CA PRO A 13 3.98 4.38 33.90
C PRO A 13 2.53 4.06 33.45
N ARG A 14 1.55 4.15 34.34
CA ARG A 14 0.12 3.95 34.03
C ARG A 14 -0.45 5.01 33.09
N GLY A 15 0.05 6.24 33.10
CA GLY A 15 -0.40 7.31 32.20
C GLY A 15 0.06 7.13 30.73
N SER A 16 1.16 6.43 30.48
CA SER A 16 1.66 6.15 29.14
C SER A 16 0.87 5.02 28.46
N ALA A 17 0.55 3.96 29.19
CA ALA A 17 -0.24 2.84 28.68
C ALA A 17 -1.66 3.27 28.29
N MET A 18 -2.32 4.06 29.12
CA MET A 18 -3.67 4.59 28.84
C MET A 18 -3.70 5.45 27.56
N ARG A 19 -2.64 6.22 27.29
CA ARG A 19 -2.54 7.05 26.07
C ARG A 19 -2.33 6.22 24.81
N VAL A 20 -1.50 5.18 24.88
CA VAL A 20 -1.31 4.25 23.77
C VAL A 20 -2.61 3.54 23.45
N VAL A 21 -3.33 3.05 24.46
CA VAL A 21 -4.64 2.41 24.30
C VAL A 21 -5.65 3.38 23.66
N ARG A 22 -5.69 4.64 24.12
CA ARG A 22 -6.57 5.65 23.54
C ARG A 22 -6.20 5.97 22.09
N PHE A 23 -4.91 6.11 21.77
CA PHE A 23 -4.42 6.34 20.41
C PHE A 23 -4.83 5.19 19.47
N VAL A 24 -4.51 3.95 19.86
CA VAL A 24 -4.88 2.76 19.08
C VAL A 24 -6.38 2.64 18.94
N GLY A 25 -7.15 2.82 20.02
CA GLY A 25 -8.61 2.79 19.99
C GLY A 25 -9.22 3.84 19.04
N THR A 26 -8.69 5.08 19.06
CA THR A 26 -9.12 6.13 18.12
C THR A 26 -8.80 5.76 16.68
N ARG A 27 -7.59 5.23 16.41
CA ARG A 27 -7.19 4.80 15.05
C ARG A 27 -8.04 3.66 14.54
N VAL A 28 -8.27 2.63 15.37
CA VAL A 28 -9.16 1.51 15.01
C VAL A 28 -10.59 2.00 14.77
N GLY A 29 -11.12 2.88 15.64
CA GLY A 29 -12.45 3.45 15.45
C GLY A 29 -12.59 4.23 14.14
N LEU A 30 -11.64 5.09 13.81
CA LEU A 30 -11.62 5.83 12.53
C LEU A 30 -11.48 4.88 11.34
N SER A 31 -10.67 3.84 11.45
CA SER A 31 -10.51 2.81 10.42
C SER A 31 -11.82 2.06 10.15
N LEU A 32 -12.56 1.70 11.19
CA LEU A 32 -13.86 1.06 11.05
C LEU A 32 -14.89 1.97 10.38
N ILE A 33 -14.89 3.27 10.73
CA ILE A 33 -15.74 4.26 10.07
C ILE A 33 -15.36 4.37 8.58
N THR A 34 -14.07 4.41 8.26
CA THR A 34 -13.61 4.47 6.86
C THR A 34 -14.04 3.22 6.08
N LEU A 35 -13.89 2.04 6.64
CA LEU A 35 -14.33 0.79 6.01
C LEU A 35 -15.85 0.74 5.85
N TRP A 36 -16.59 1.21 6.83
CA TRP A 36 -18.04 1.30 6.73
C TRP A 36 -18.46 2.26 5.61
N LEU A 37 -17.88 3.48 5.55
CA LEU A 37 -18.16 4.42 4.47
C LEU A 37 -17.78 3.84 3.10
N LEU A 38 -16.61 3.17 3.01
CA LEU A 38 -16.20 2.50 1.78
C LEU A 38 -17.22 1.44 1.36
N SER A 39 -17.69 0.61 2.30
CA SER A 39 -18.69 -0.42 2.00
C SER A 39 -19.99 0.16 1.48
N VAL A 40 -20.45 1.29 2.06
CA VAL A 40 -21.64 2.00 1.57
C VAL A 40 -21.43 2.53 0.16
N ILE A 41 -20.27 3.14 -0.11
CA ILE A 41 -19.94 3.69 -1.44
C ILE A 41 -19.84 2.58 -2.48
N VAL A 42 -19.19 1.48 -2.16
CA VAL A 42 -18.99 0.32 -3.06
C VAL A 42 -20.36 -0.30 -3.41
N PHE A 43 -21.18 -0.57 -2.40
CA PHE A 43 -22.53 -1.09 -2.59
C PHE A 43 -23.40 -0.14 -3.41
N ALA A 44 -23.44 1.15 -3.05
CA ALA A 44 -24.18 2.15 -3.80
C ALA A 44 -23.70 2.27 -5.25
N GLY A 45 -22.38 2.20 -5.47
CA GLY A 45 -21.79 2.19 -6.81
C GLY A 45 -22.27 1.00 -7.65
N GLY A 46 -22.35 -0.19 -7.05
CA GLY A 46 -22.91 -1.39 -7.70
C GLY A 46 -24.38 -1.20 -8.10
N GLN A 47 -25.17 -0.55 -7.25
CA GLN A 47 -26.59 -0.29 -7.53
C GLN A 47 -26.83 0.83 -8.57
N LEU A 48 -25.92 1.79 -8.68
CA LEU A 48 -26.00 2.90 -9.64
C LEU A 48 -25.59 2.52 -11.06
N LEU A 49 -24.79 1.47 -11.21
CA LEU A 49 -24.38 1.01 -12.52
C LEU A 49 -25.57 0.41 -13.28
N PRO A 50 -25.83 0.86 -14.54
CA PRO A 50 -26.96 0.38 -15.30
C PRO A 50 -26.81 -1.12 -15.62
N GLY A 51 -27.68 -1.94 -15.09
CA GLY A 51 -27.74 -3.37 -15.37
C GLY A 51 -28.75 -4.08 -14.48
N ASP A 52 -29.44 -5.04 -15.06
CA ASP A 52 -30.30 -5.97 -14.34
C ASP A 52 -29.47 -7.21 -14.00
N ILE A 53 -29.39 -7.56 -12.71
CA ILE A 53 -28.57 -8.69 -12.22
C ILE A 53 -28.99 -9.98 -12.93
N GLY A 54 -30.30 -10.24 -13.06
CA GLY A 54 -30.81 -11.41 -13.76
C GLY A 54 -30.41 -11.44 -15.23
N ARG A 55 -30.38 -10.28 -15.90
CA ARG A 55 -29.88 -10.19 -17.29
C ARG A 55 -28.38 -10.34 -17.40
N ALA A 56 -27.63 -9.85 -16.44
CA ALA A 56 -26.18 -10.06 -16.41
C ALA A 56 -25.82 -11.55 -16.33
N ILE A 57 -26.61 -12.33 -15.60
CA ILE A 57 -26.41 -13.78 -15.41
C ILE A 57 -27.00 -14.59 -16.57
N LEU A 58 -28.23 -14.30 -17.02
CA LEU A 58 -28.94 -15.08 -18.03
C LEU A 58 -28.64 -14.64 -19.46
N GLY A 59 -28.03 -13.48 -19.63
CA GLY A 59 -27.74 -12.88 -20.93
C GLY A 59 -28.78 -11.86 -21.39
N PRO A 60 -28.43 -11.03 -22.40
CA PRO A 60 -29.26 -9.89 -22.85
C PRO A 60 -30.56 -10.33 -23.53
N LEU A 61 -30.61 -11.54 -24.05
CA LEU A 61 -31.79 -12.09 -24.77
C LEU A 61 -32.66 -13.00 -23.89
N ALA A 62 -32.41 -13.06 -22.58
CA ALA A 62 -33.18 -13.92 -21.66
C ALA A 62 -34.66 -13.49 -21.55
N ASP A 63 -35.53 -14.50 -21.36
CA ASP A 63 -36.95 -14.25 -21.12
C ASP A 63 -37.16 -13.34 -19.92
N PRO A 64 -37.94 -12.24 -20.05
CA PRO A 64 -38.23 -11.33 -18.94
C PRO A 64 -38.78 -12.01 -17.70
N ARG A 65 -39.54 -13.10 -17.86
CA ARG A 65 -40.06 -13.88 -16.72
C ARG A 65 -38.98 -14.64 -15.98
N ALA A 66 -38.04 -15.23 -16.70
CA ALA A 66 -36.88 -15.90 -16.11
C ALA A 66 -35.97 -14.90 -15.38
N VAL A 67 -35.77 -13.72 -15.95
CA VAL A 67 -35.02 -12.62 -15.35
C VAL A 67 -35.68 -12.16 -14.05
N ALA A 68 -36.99 -11.91 -14.06
CA ALA A 68 -37.73 -11.51 -12.87
C ALA A 68 -37.71 -12.58 -11.76
N ALA A 69 -37.85 -13.86 -12.12
CA ALA A 69 -37.76 -14.96 -11.18
C ALA A 69 -36.38 -15.07 -10.53
N LEU A 70 -35.31 -14.89 -11.32
CA LEU A 70 -33.94 -14.90 -10.81
C LEU A 70 -33.66 -13.69 -9.91
N ASN A 71 -34.09 -12.50 -10.28
CA ASN A 71 -33.97 -11.28 -9.45
C ASN A 71 -34.66 -11.45 -8.09
N HIS A 72 -35.84 -12.09 -8.08
CA HIS A 72 -36.55 -12.40 -6.85
C HIS A 72 -35.79 -13.43 -5.99
N GLN A 73 -35.23 -14.47 -6.60
CA GLN A 73 -34.41 -15.48 -5.89
C GLN A 73 -33.15 -14.85 -5.28
N LEU A 74 -32.50 -13.95 -6.00
CA LEU A 74 -31.31 -13.23 -5.54
C LEU A 74 -31.64 -12.11 -4.55
N GLY A 75 -32.93 -11.76 -4.40
CA GLY A 75 -33.37 -10.68 -3.51
C GLY A 75 -33.04 -9.28 -4.03
N ALA A 76 -32.81 -9.13 -5.35
CA ALA A 76 -32.55 -7.86 -5.99
C ALA A 76 -33.75 -6.91 -5.97
N ASP A 77 -34.94 -7.42 -5.73
CA ASP A 77 -36.21 -6.69 -5.56
C ASP A 77 -36.46 -6.20 -4.12
N ARG A 78 -35.59 -6.60 -3.17
CA ARG A 78 -35.74 -6.18 -1.75
C ARG A 78 -35.33 -4.72 -1.56
N PRO A 79 -35.79 -4.07 -0.45
CA PRO A 79 -35.31 -2.74 -0.09
C PRO A 79 -33.79 -2.66 -0.01
N LEU A 80 -33.18 -1.58 -0.53
CA LEU A 80 -31.72 -1.41 -0.60
C LEU A 80 -31.01 -1.61 0.74
N LEU A 81 -31.63 -1.16 1.84
CA LEU A 81 -31.06 -1.35 3.18
C LEU A 81 -30.98 -2.83 3.56
N THR A 82 -31.97 -3.64 3.16
CA THR A 82 -31.97 -5.09 3.40
C THR A 82 -30.88 -5.79 2.56
N GLN A 83 -30.73 -5.39 1.29
CA GLN A 83 -29.69 -5.89 0.43
C GLN A 83 -28.29 -5.57 0.99
N TYR A 84 -28.07 -4.31 1.40
CA TYR A 84 -26.81 -3.87 2.01
C TYR A 84 -26.47 -4.66 3.28
N THR A 85 -27.42 -4.76 4.21
CA THR A 85 -27.17 -5.47 5.48
C THR A 85 -26.89 -6.96 5.27
N GLN A 86 -27.57 -7.61 4.34
CA GLN A 86 -27.30 -9.01 3.98
C GLN A 86 -25.92 -9.16 3.32
N TRP A 87 -25.60 -8.29 2.38
CA TRP A 87 -24.32 -8.30 1.67
C TRP A 87 -23.14 -8.09 2.62
N ILE A 88 -23.16 -7.05 3.45
CA ILE A 88 -22.05 -6.76 4.36
C ILE A 88 -21.89 -7.85 5.45
N THR A 89 -23.00 -8.41 5.92
CA THR A 89 -22.96 -9.52 6.90
C THR A 89 -22.30 -10.75 6.30
N ARG A 90 -22.65 -11.13 5.07
CA ARG A 90 -22.01 -12.24 4.34
C ARG A 90 -20.53 -11.98 4.10
N PHE A 91 -20.18 -10.76 3.66
CA PHE A 91 -18.80 -10.37 3.45
C PHE A 91 -17.94 -10.54 4.71
N VAL A 92 -18.43 -10.09 5.88
CA VAL A 92 -17.73 -10.25 7.17
C VAL A 92 -17.58 -11.74 7.55
N GLN A 93 -18.47 -12.61 7.10
CA GLN A 93 -18.38 -14.06 7.29
C GLN A 93 -17.48 -14.75 6.25
N GLY A 94 -16.88 -13.98 5.30
CA GLY A 94 -16.03 -14.51 4.24
C GLY A 94 -16.78 -14.94 2.98
N ASP A 95 -18.11 -14.81 2.95
CA ASP A 95 -18.94 -15.07 1.76
C ASP A 95 -19.07 -13.79 0.94
N MET A 96 -18.34 -13.73 -0.17
CA MET A 96 -18.36 -12.63 -1.13
C MET A 96 -19.36 -12.86 -2.28
N GLY A 97 -20.16 -13.93 -2.21
CA GLY A 97 -21.09 -14.32 -3.24
C GLY A 97 -20.45 -15.09 -4.40
N LEU A 98 -21.25 -15.27 -5.47
CA LEU A 98 -20.83 -15.93 -6.70
C LEU A 98 -20.56 -14.89 -7.80
N SER A 99 -19.46 -15.07 -8.53
CA SER A 99 -19.17 -14.30 -9.73
C SER A 99 -20.27 -14.52 -10.79
N TYR A 100 -20.74 -13.43 -11.39
CA TYR A 100 -21.72 -13.54 -12.48
C TYR A 100 -21.10 -14.09 -13.76
N THR A 101 -19.82 -13.81 -13.97
CA THR A 101 -19.07 -14.25 -15.15
C THR A 101 -18.65 -15.71 -15.07
N TYR A 102 -18.04 -16.12 -13.93
CA TYR A 102 -17.44 -17.44 -13.76
C TYR A 102 -18.36 -18.44 -13.06
N ARG A 103 -19.40 -17.95 -12.35
CA ARG A 103 -20.34 -18.78 -11.55
C ARG A 103 -19.66 -19.60 -10.44
N GLU A 104 -18.55 -19.08 -9.94
CA GLU A 104 -17.77 -19.65 -8.86
C GLU A 104 -17.66 -18.68 -7.70
N PRO A 105 -17.31 -19.13 -6.48
CA PRO A 105 -17.16 -18.26 -5.31
C PRO A 105 -16.12 -17.17 -5.53
N VAL A 106 -16.51 -15.90 -5.33
CA VAL A 106 -15.65 -14.73 -5.49
C VAL A 106 -14.42 -14.81 -4.57
N ALA A 107 -14.59 -15.33 -3.35
CA ALA A 107 -13.53 -15.40 -2.35
C ALA A 107 -12.28 -16.14 -2.84
N SER A 108 -12.43 -17.19 -3.69
CA SER A 108 -11.29 -17.92 -4.26
C SER A 108 -10.47 -17.08 -5.23
N PHE A 109 -11.14 -16.28 -6.08
CA PHE A 109 -10.48 -15.37 -7.02
C PHE A 109 -9.79 -14.23 -6.29
N VAL A 110 -10.50 -13.59 -5.35
CA VAL A 110 -9.97 -12.49 -4.54
C VAL A 110 -8.76 -12.95 -3.72
N GLY A 111 -8.82 -14.13 -3.12
CA GLY A 111 -7.72 -14.69 -2.33
C GLY A 111 -6.45 -14.92 -3.16
N SER A 112 -6.58 -15.56 -4.33
CA SER A 112 -5.45 -15.83 -5.22
C SER A 112 -4.88 -14.53 -5.83
N ALA A 113 -5.75 -13.63 -6.27
CA ALA A 113 -5.36 -12.33 -6.80
C ALA A 113 -4.66 -11.46 -5.76
N LEU A 114 -5.16 -11.45 -4.51
CA LEU A 114 -4.50 -10.73 -3.40
C LEU A 114 -3.10 -11.29 -3.09
N ALA A 115 -2.94 -12.62 -3.10
CA ALA A 115 -1.63 -13.25 -2.91
C ALA A 115 -0.64 -12.84 -4.01
N ASN A 116 -1.10 -12.76 -5.27
CA ASN A 116 -0.29 -12.29 -6.39
C ASN A 116 0.09 -10.81 -6.21
N SER A 117 -0.85 -9.93 -5.90
CA SER A 117 -0.57 -8.52 -5.63
C SER A 117 0.39 -8.34 -4.46
N ALA A 118 0.20 -9.09 -3.39
CA ALA A 118 1.11 -9.07 -2.24
C ALA A 118 2.54 -9.48 -2.63
N LYS A 119 2.69 -10.49 -3.49
CA LYS A 119 3.98 -10.92 -4.02
C LYS A 119 4.67 -9.83 -4.84
N LEU A 120 3.95 -9.17 -5.76
CA LEU A 120 4.46 -8.08 -6.56
C LEU A 120 4.85 -6.87 -5.70
N GLY A 121 3.95 -6.46 -4.79
CA GLY A 121 4.20 -5.35 -3.87
C GLY A 121 5.38 -5.63 -2.92
N PHE A 122 5.46 -6.84 -2.38
CA PHE A 122 6.57 -7.23 -1.52
C PHE A 122 7.92 -7.23 -2.25
N LEU A 123 7.95 -7.72 -3.50
CA LEU A 123 9.16 -7.69 -4.32
C LEU A 123 9.58 -6.25 -4.62
N ALA A 124 8.65 -5.38 -4.99
CA ALA A 124 8.93 -3.97 -5.21
C ALA A 124 9.45 -3.29 -3.92
N PHE A 125 8.85 -3.60 -2.77
CA PHE A 125 9.25 -3.07 -1.47
C PHE A 125 10.67 -3.48 -1.07
N ILE A 126 11.01 -4.76 -1.22
CA ILE A 126 12.37 -5.26 -0.94
C ILE A 126 13.42 -4.58 -1.83
N VAL A 127 13.06 -4.20 -3.03
CA VAL A 127 13.99 -3.51 -3.95
C VAL A 127 14.05 -2.01 -3.62
N VAL A 128 12.91 -1.34 -3.49
CA VAL A 128 12.87 0.12 -3.38
C VAL A 128 13.39 0.65 -2.03
N VAL A 129 13.13 -0.06 -0.94
CA VAL A 129 13.54 0.43 0.40
C VAL A 129 15.06 0.47 0.55
N PRO A 130 15.82 -0.60 0.26
CA PRO A 130 17.28 -0.53 0.31
C PRO A 130 17.85 0.46 -0.70
N LEU A 131 17.34 0.51 -1.93
CA LEU A 131 17.81 1.45 -2.96
C LEU A 131 17.55 2.91 -2.56
N GLY A 132 16.36 3.20 -2.05
CA GLY A 132 16.00 4.55 -1.59
C GLY A 132 16.84 4.98 -0.39
N ILE A 133 17.03 4.10 0.60
CA ILE A 133 17.89 4.38 1.75
C ILE A 133 19.33 4.61 1.29
N ALA A 134 19.90 3.71 0.49
CA ALA A 134 21.25 3.83 -0.01
C ALA A 134 21.45 5.13 -0.83
N GLY A 135 20.54 5.42 -1.76
CA GLY A 135 20.55 6.64 -2.56
C GLY A 135 20.44 7.90 -1.70
N GLY A 136 19.53 7.93 -0.73
CA GLY A 136 19.35 9.06 0.17
C GLY A 136 20.55 9.33 1.07
N VAL A 137 21.11 8.26 1.68
CA VAL A 137 22.30 8.35 2.51
C VAL A 137 23.51 8.81 1.67
N TRP A 138 23.66 8.28 0.47
CA TRP A 138 24.76 8.67 -0.43
C TRP A 138 24.62 10.15 -0.85
N ALA A 139 23.42 10.60 -1.18
CA ALA A 139 23.14 12.00 -1.47
C ALA A 139 23.49 12.91 -0.26
N ALA A 140 23.13 12.52 0.96
CA ALA A 140 23.45 13.26 2.19
C ALA A 140 24.94 13.37 2.44
N MET A 141 25.69 12.29 2.25
CA MET A 141 27.16 12.29 2.40
C MET A 141 27.88 13.18 1.39
N HIS A 142 27.21 13.53 0.28
CA HIS A 142 27.72 14.43 -0.76
C HIS A 142 26.87 15.69 -0.89
N ALA A 143 26.27 16.16 0.22
CA ALA A 143 25.34 17.27 0.26
C ALA A 143 25.90 18.51 -0.47
N GLY A 144 25.09 19.11 -1.35
CA GLY A 144 25.44 20.27 -2.17
C GLY A 144 26.27 19.96 -3.42
N ARG A 145 26.77 18.72 -3.60
CA ARG A 145 27.53 18.29 -4.78
C ARG A 145 26.60 17.81 -5.90
N TRP A 146 27.19 17.56 -7.08
CA TRP A 146 26.41 17.11 -8.26
C TRP A 146 25.67 15.79 -8.04
N LEU A 147 26.27 14.82 -7.31
CA LEU A 147 25.63 13.55 -6.96
C LEU A 147 24.36 13.74 -6.15
N ASP A 148 24.39 14.59 -5.15
CA ASP A 148 23.23 14.95 -4.35
C ASP A 148 22.12 15.55 -5.23
N ARG A 149 22.46 16.49 -6.09
CA ARG A 149 21.52 17.12 -7.01
C ARG A 149 20.92 16.11 -7.98
N THR A 150 21.74 15.24 -8.56
CA THR A 150 21.27 14.21 -9.52
C THR A 150 20.31 13.24 -8.86
N ILE A 151 20.67 12.65 -7.72
CA ILE A 151 19.79 11.72 -7.01
C ILE A 151 18.48 12.39 -6.59
N SER A 152 18.56 13.62 -6.10
CA SER A 152 17.37 14.37 -5.68
C SER A 152 16.47 14.74 -6.86
N ILE A 153 17.04 15.22 -7.98
CA ILE A 153 16.26 15.60 -9.18
C ILE A 153 15.65 14.35 -9.82
N VAL A 154 16.45 13.30 -10.05
CA VAL A 154 15.94 12.05 -10.65
C VAL A 154 14.87 11.42 -9.77
N GLY A 155 15.11 11.34 -8.45
CA GLY A 155 14.12 10.81 -7.52
C GLY A 155 12.83 11.63 -7.51
N LEU A 156 12.92 12.96 -7.49
CA LEU A 156 11.74 13.83 -7.52
C LEU A 156 11.00 13.72 -8.86
N SER A 157 11.73 13.72 -9.98
CA SER A 157 11.14 13.58 -11.31
C SER A 157 10.41 12.23 -11.45
N ALA A 158 10.99 11.16 -10.91
CA ALA A 158 10.37 9.84 -10.95
C ALA A 158 9.04 9.78 -10.18
N THR A 159 8.88 10.56 -9.09
CA THR A 159 7.61 10.61 -8.34
C THR A 159 6.49 11.36 -9.06
N VAL A 160 6.83 12.26 -9.99
CA VAL A 160 5.85 13.07 -10.76
C VAL A 160 5.37 12.34 -12.00
N VAL A 161 6.19 11.45 -12.57
CA VAL A 161 5.83 10.67 -13.75
C VAL A 161 4.73 9.66 -13.40
N PRO A 162 3.56 9.69 -14.07
CA PRO A 162 2.51 8.72 -13.84
C PRO A 162 3.00 7.28 -14.09
N GLU A 163 2.58 6.34 -13.25
CA GLU A 163 3.03 4.93 -13.30
C GLU A 163 2.80 4.27 -14.68
N PHE A 164 1.71 4.60 -15.36
CA PHE A 164 1.45 4.05 -16.70
C PHE A 164 2.44 4.55 -17.75
N VAL A 165 2.90 5.80 -17.62
CA VAL A 165 3.90 6.37 -18.56
C VAL A 165 5.24 5.66 -18.36
N SER A 166 5.70 5.55 -17.13
CA SER A 166 6.95 4.83 -16.82
C SER A 166 6.86 3.36 -17.22
N SER A 167 5.73 2.70 -17.01
CA SER A 167 5.48 1.31 -17.44
C SER A 167 5.61 1.16 -18.96
N ILE A 168 4.95 2.02 -19.75
CA ILE A 168 5.01 1.97 -21.21
C ILE A 168 6.45 2.21 -21.71
N VAL A 169 7.15 3.20 -21.15
CA VAL A 169 8.55 3.48 -21.52
C VAL A 169 9.43 2.27 -21.21
N LEU A 170 9.27 1.65 -20.05
CA LEU A 170 10.05 0.47 -19.66
C LEU A 170 9.74 -0.75 -20.54
N ILE A 171 8.47 -0.97 -20.92
CA ILE A 171 8.08 -2.01 -21.89
C ILE A 171 8.79 -1.77 -23.22
N LEU A 172 8.75 -0.54 -23.75
CA LEU A 172 9.38 -0.21 -25.01
C LEU A 172 10.89 -0.41 -24.98
N VAL A 173 11.55 0.06 -23.92
CA VAL A 173 13.01 -0.03 -23.80
C VAL A 173 13.46 -1.45 -23.54
N PHE A 174 12.99 -2.08 -22.46
CA PHE A 174 13.50 -3.37 -22.01
C PHE A 174 12.79 -4.58 -22.62
N GLY A 175 11.52 -4.42 -22.99
CA GLY A 175 10.74 -5.50 -23.60
C GLY A 175 10.87 -5.55 -25.13
N VAL A 176 10.78 -4.39 -25.80
CA VAL A 176 10.74 -4.34 -27.27
C VAL A 176 12.11 -4.07 -27.88
N TRP A 177 12.84 -3.02 -27.47
CA TRP A 177 14.12 -2.66 -28.08
C TRP A 177 15.27 -3.55 -27.65
N LEU A 178 15.46 -3.70 -26.34
CA LEU A 178 16.56 -4.49 -25.78
C LEU A 178 16.22 -5.98 -25.67
N GLN A 179 14.93 -6.32 -25.59
CA GLN A 179 14.43 -7.70 -25.44
C GLN A 179 15.07 -8.47 -24.26
N TRP A 180 15.41 -7.74 -23.18
CA TRP A 180 16.05 -8.32 -22.00
C TRP A 180 15.03 -8.97 -21.06
N LEU A 181 13.84 -8.38 -20.96
CA LEU A 181 12.80 -8.77 -20.02
C LEU A 181 11.48 -9.06 -20.75
N PRO A 182 10.72 -10.07 -20.30
CA PRO A 182 9.41 -10.35 -20.85
C PRO A 182 8.44 -9.19 -20.58
N ILE A 183 7.60 -8.87 -21.56
CA ILE A 183 6.59 -7.82 -21.47
C ILE A 183 5.43 -8.28 -20.57
N ASP A 184 5.11 -9.57 -20.65
CA ASP A 184 4.00 -10.18 -19.92
C ASP A 184 4.50 -10.75 -18.58
N ALA A 185 3.81 -10.43 -17.51
CA ALA A 185 4.12 -10.91 -16.16
C ALA A 185 3.51 -12.29 -15.86
N THR A 186 2.79 -12.90 -16.81
CA THR A 186 2.29 -14.28 -16.68
C THR A 186 3.42 -15.29 -16.84
N TYR A 187 3.39 -16.30 -16.00
CA TYR A 187 4.34 -17.43 -16.05
C TYR A 187 3.61 -18.73 -15.68
N PRO A 188 4.12 -19.92 -16.12
CA PRO A 188 3.52 -21.19 -15.77
C PRO A 188 3.41 -21.42 -14.26
N PRO A 189 2.37 -22.11 -13.76
CA PRO A 189 2.20 -22.34 -12.33
C PRO A 189 3.35 -23.08 -11.64
N ASP A 190 4.07 -23.90 -12.38
CA ASP A 190 5.23 -24.69 -11.97
C ASP A 190 6.57 -23.97 -12.23
N ALA A 191 6.53 -22.70 -12.66
CA ALA A 191 7.74 -21.94 -12.95
C ALA A 191 8.65 -21.80 -11.73
N GLY A 192 9.93 -22.07 -11.92
CA GLY A 192 10.95 -21.87 -10.88
C GLY A 192 11.11 -20.39 -10.50
N ILE A 193 11.68 -20.14 -9.33
CA ILE A 193 11.82 -18.79 -8.75
C ILE A 193 12.50 -17.79 -9.69
N PHE A 194 13.51 -18.21 -10.45
CA PHE A 194 14.20 -17.34 -11.41
C PHE A 194 13.31 -16.91 -12.57
N THR A 195 12.48 -17.80 -13.10
CA THR A 195 11.50 -17.47 -14.14
C THR A 195 10.47 -16.47 -13.61
N GLN A 196 9.95 -16.70 -12.41
CA GLN A 196 9.02 -15.78 -11.76
C GLN A 196 9.65 -14.40 -11.54
N LEU A 197 10.89 -14.33 -11.01
CA LEU A 197 11.59 -13.06 -10.81
C LEU A 197 11.86 -12.34 -12.13
N LYS A 198 12.19 -13.06 -13.21
CA LYS A 198 12.41 -12.48 -14.53
C LYS A 198 11.13 -11.83 -15.08
N HIS A 199 9.98 -12.49 -14.95
CA HIS A 199 8.68 -11.95 -15.39
C HIS A 199 8.20 -10.78 -14.51
N LEU A 200 8.52 -10.80 -13.22
CA LEU A 200 8.14 -9.73 -12.28
C LEU A 200 9.13 -8.55 -12.27
N ALA A 201 10.32 -8.70 -12.86
CA ALA A 201 11.32 -7.64 -12.88
C ALA A 201 10.81 -6.36 -13.55
N LEU A 202 10.19 -6.49 -14.72
CA LEU A 202 9.69 -5.34 -15.47
C LEU A 202 8.52 -4.62 -14.76
N PRO A 203 7.48 -5.30 -14.26
CA PRO A 203 6.40 -4.65 -13.50
C PRO A 203 6.85 -4.04 -12.15
N VAL A 204 7.92 -4.53 -11.54
CA VAL A 204 8.48 -3.95 -10.30
C VAL A 204 9.10 -2.57 -10.53
N LEU A 205 9.72 -2.31 -11.68
CA LEU A 205 10.47 -1.08 -11.93
C LEU A 205 9.64 0.20 -11.85
N PRO A 206 8.41 0.31 -12.41
CA PRO A 206 7.58 1.51 -12.26
C PRO A 206 7.28 1.82 -10.80
N LEU A 207 6.99 0.80 -9.99
CA LEU A 207 6.75 0.95 -8.55
C LEU A 207 8.02 1.44 -7.84
N VAL A 208 9.18 0.87 -8.19
CA VAL A 208 10.46 1.32 -7.65
C VAL A 208 10.70 2.78 -7.98
N PHE A 209 10.43 3.24 -9.20
CA PHE A 209 10.64 4.64 -9.59
C PHE A 209 9.79 5.60 -8.77
N VAL A 210 8.51 5.32 -8.63
CA VAL A 210 7.59 6.19 -7.87
C VAL A 210 8.00 6.27 -6.40
N PHE A 211 8.28 5.15 -5.75
CA PHE A 211 8.55 5.13 -4.31
C PHE A 211 9.99 5.46 -3.94
N PHE A 212 10.96 5.29 -4.86
CA PHE A 212 12.37 5.64 -4.63
C PHE A 212 12.55 7.09 -4.18
N GLY A 213 11.92 8.04 -4.88
CA GLY A 213 12.07 9.46 -4.58
C GLY A 213 11.58 9.83 -3.18
N TYR A 214 10.47 9.25 -2.72
CA TYR A 214 9.96 9.48 -1.36
C TYR A 214 10.92 8.96 -0.30
N ILE A 215 11.39 7.72 -0.44
CA ILE A 215 12.28 7.07 0.53
C ILE A 215 13.65 7.73 0.53
N ALA A 216 14.22 7.98 -0.65
CA ALA A 216 15.55 8.61 -0.79
C ALA A 216 15.57 10.02 -0.21
N ARG A 217 14.52 10.83 -0.45
CA ARG A 217 14.43 12.17 0.10
C ARG A 217 14.35 12.16 1.63
N MET A 218 13.57 11.25 2.21
CA MET A 218 13.46 11.14 3.66
C MET A 218 14.76 10.63 4.29
N ALA A 219 15.39 9.62 3.69
CA ALA A 219 16.69 9.12 4.14
C ALA A 219 17.79 10.19 4.07
N ARG A 220 17.78 10.99 2.99
CA ARG A 220 18.70 12.13 2.85
C ARG A 220 18.47 13.17 3.94
N ALA A 221 17.25 13.61 4.17
CA ALA A 221 16.94 14.63 5.17
C ALA A 221 17.33 14.17 6.58
N GLY A 222 16.94 12.97 6.98
CA GLY A 222 17.31 12.42 8.29
C GLY A 222 18.82 12.20 8.44
N THR A 223 19.53 11.84 7.35
CA THR A 223 20.97 11.67 7.40
C THR A 223 21.71 13.00 7.54
N VAL A 224 21.30 14.06 6.83
CA VAL A 224 21.87 15.41 6.98
C VAL A 224 21.68 15.89 8.41
N GLU A 225 20.46 15.80 8.96
CA GLU A 225 20.17 16.19 10.35
C GLU A 225 21.05 15.43 11.36
N ALA A 226 21.20 14.13 11.16
CA ALA A 226 22.00 13.29 12.04
C ALA A 226 23.50 13.56 11.92
N LEU A 227 24.01 13.96 10.75
CA LEU A 227 25.44 14.35 10.57
C LEU A 227 25.76 15.66 11.30
N ASP A 228 24.82 16.60 11.37
CA ASP A 228 25.00 17.88 12.05
C ASP A 228 24.76 17.80 13.58
N ALA A 229 24.27 16.67 14.08
CA ALA A 229 23.93 16.52 15.48
C ALA A 229 25.15 16.44 16.42
N ASP A 230 25.01 16.94 17.66
CA ASP A 230 26.09 16.98 18.66
C ASP A 230 26.67 15.61 19.01
N TYR A 231 25.85 14.56 19.00
CA TYR A 231 26.33 13.19 19.25
C TYR A 231 27.27 12.69 18.14
N THR A 232 27.06 13.10 16.89
CA THR A 232 27.95 12.78 15.77
C THR A 232 29.27 13.54 15.89
N ARG A 233 29.19 14.84 16.22
CA ARG A 233 30.40 15.65 16.51
C ARG A 233 31.21 15.07 17.65
N THR A 234 30.55 14.63 18.74
CA THR A 234 31.20 13.97 19.87
C THR A 234 31.89 12.65 19.48
N ALA A 235 31.26 11.84 18.60
CA ALA A 235 31.82 10.60 18.10
C ALA A 235 33.10 10.85 17.27
N ILE A 236 33.09 11.89 16.44
CA ILE A 236 34.27 12.32 15.64
C ILE A 236 35.41 12.79 16.57
N LEU A 237 35.10 13.64 17.57
CA LEU A 237 36.08 14.15 18.54
C LEU A 237 36.72 13.03 19.38
N LYS A 238 36.03 11.91 19.58
CA LYS A 238 36.57 10.70 20.23
C LYS A 238 37.47 9.87 19.30
N GLY A 239 37.73 10.31 18.08
CA GLY A 239 38.58 9.63 17.13
C GLY A 239 38.00 8.36 16.52
N LEU A 240 36.67 8.18 16.56
CA LEU A 240 36.04 7.02 15.94
C LEU A 240 36.18 7.06 14.42
N PRO A 241 36.48 5.93 13.79
CA PRO A 241 36.63 5.88 12.33
C PRO A 241 35.30 6.19 11.62
N PRO A 242 35.34 6.85 10.43
CA PRO A 242 34.14 7.37 9.75
C PRO A 242 33.03 6.34 9.53
N HIS A 243 33.37 5.10 9.18
CA HIS A 243 32.39 4.04 8.97
C HIS A 243 31.61 3.70 10.28
N ILE A 244 32.29 3.69 11.43
CA ILE A 244 31.62 3.45 12.73
C ILE A 244 30.70 4.63 13.08
N VAL A 245 31.15 5.88 12.83
CA VAL A 245 30.31 7.06 13.03
C VAL A 245 29.04 6.96 12.18
N ILE A 246 29.17 6.65 10.89
CA ILE A 246 28.03 6.55 9.97
C ILE A 246 27.10 5.41 10.37
N PHE A 247 27.57 4.17 10.44
CA PHE A 247 26.69 3.02 10.63
C PHE A 247 26.10 2.92 12.04
N ARG A 248 26.85 3.29 13.09
CA ARG A 248 26.43 3.09 14.48
C ARG A 248 25.77 4.32 15.09
N HIS A 249 26.16 5.54 14.69
CA HIS A 249 25.66 6.78 15.28
C HIS A 249 24.71 7.53 14.36
N VAL A 250 25.04 7.71 13.08
CA VAL A 250 24.22 8.46 12.13
C VAL A 250 23.01 7.65 11.67
N LEU A 251 23.21 6.50 11.00
CA LEU A 251 22.12 5.76 10.37
C LEU A 251 21.08 5.25 11.38
N ARG A 252 21.52 4.85 12.57
CA ARG A 252 20.61 4.39 13.61
C ARG A 252 19.53 5.42 13.96
N ASN A 253 19.87 6.70 13.92
CA ASN A 253 18.94 7.80 14.25
C ASN A 253 18.28 8.37 12.99
N ALA A 254 19.04 8.50 11.91
CA ALA A 254 18.59 9.04 10.63
C ALA A 254 17.47 8.24 9.97
N LEU A 255 17.48 6.91 10.13
CA LEU A 255 16.55 6.02 9.45
C LEU A 255 15.19 5.87 10.15
N LEU A 256 15.03 6.31 11.39
CA LEU A 256 13.74 6.20 12.09
C LEU A 256 12.59 6.87 11.33
N PRO A 257 12.71 8.14 10.86
CA PRO A 257 11.67 8.75 10.02
C PRO A 257 11.50 8.04 8.68
N THR A 258 12.60 7.56 8.10
CA THR A 258 12.58 6.85 6.79
C THR A 258 11.81 5.54 6.86
N ILE A 259 12.01 4.75 7.92
CA ILE A 259 11.27 3.50 8.15
C ILE A 259 9.77 3.78 8.27
N THR A 260 9.40 4.86 8.95
CA THR A 260 8.01 5.27 9.08
C THR A 260 7.39 5.62 7.72
N VAL A 261 8.10 6.40 6.91
CA VAL A 261 7.65 6.73 5.55
C VAL A 261 7.56 5.48 4.69
N ALA A 262 8.58 4.60 4.72
CA ALA A 262 8.55 3.35 3.98
C ALA A 262 7.35 2.47 4.36
N ALA A 263 7.01 2.38 5.66
CA ALA A 263 5.82 1.66 6.12
C ALA A 263 4.52 2.27 5.60
N THR A 264 4.41 3.61 5.58
CA THR A 264 3.24 4.29 5.00
C THR A 264 3.13 4.05 3.48
N GLN A 265 4.27 3.98 2.79
CA GLN A 265 4.28 3.72 1.34
C GLN A 265 3.79 2.32 0.97
N LEU A 266 3.87 1.34 1.88
CA LEU A 266 3.24 0.02 1.67
C LEU A 266 1.73 0.14 1.41
N GLY A 267 1.03 0.99 2.15
CA GLY A 267 -0.39 1.24 1.93
C GLY A 267 -0.66 1.84 0.54
N TYR A 268 0.12 2.84 0.14
CA TYR A 268 -0.02 3.47 -1.17
C TYR A 268 0.34 2.55 -2.34
N MET A 269 1.30 1.64 -2.16
CA MET A 269 1.65 0.65 -3.19
C MET A 269 0.45 -0.19 -3.62
N ILE A 270 -0.44 -0.55 -2.70
CA ILE A 270 -1.62 -1.38 -3.02
C ILE A 270 -2.54 -0.67 -4.01
N GLY A 271 -2.68 0.66 -3.91
CA GLY A 271 -3.46 1.46 -4.87
C GLY A 271 -2.82 1.54 -6.27
N GLY A 272 -1.48 1.63 -6.35
CA GLY A 272 -0.73 1.73 -7.62
C GLY A 272 -0.65 0.41 -8.39
N LEU A 273 -0.84 -0.72 -7.72
CA LEU A 273 -0.76 -2.03 -8.37
C LEU A 273 -1.78 -2.22 -9.51
N VAL A 274 -2.97 -1.58 -9.44
CA VAL A 274 -4.03 -1.74 -10.47
C VAL A 274 -3.50 -1.42 -11.87
N VAL A 275 -2.78 -0.32 -12.01
CA VAL A 275 -2.25 0.14 -13.31
C VAL A 275 -1.17 -0.81 -13.81
N VAL A 276 -0.22 -1.13 -12.96
CA VAL A 276 0.90 -2.02 -13.29
C VAL A 276 0.39 -3.43 -13.62
N GLU A 277 -0.49 -3.99 -12.80
CA GLU A 277 -1.07 -5.31 -13.03
C GLU A 277 -1.83 -5.40 -14.35
N THR A 278 -2.59 -4.36 -14.68
CA THR A 278 -3.36 -4.33 -15.93
C THR A 278 -2.45 -4.23 -17.15
N LEU A 279 -1.42 -3.37 -17.12
CA LEU A 279 -0.51 -3.16 -18.24
C LEU A 279 0.39 -4.37 -18.52
N PHE A 280 0.84 -5.06 -17.47
CA PHE A 280 1.72 -6.22 -17.57
C PHE A 280 0.95 -7.57 -17.56
N HIS A 281 -0.39 -7.54 -17.67
CA HIS A 281 -1.27 -8.72 -17.60
C HIS A 281 -1.03 -9.61 -16.37
N TYR A 282 -0.65 -9.00 -15.25
CA TYR A 282 -0.45 -9.72 -14.00
C TYR A 282 -1.79 -9.96 -13.29
N GLN A 283 -2.05 -11.19 -12.91
CA GLN A 283 -3.32 -11.62 -12.30
C GLN A 283 -3.40 -11.25 -10.82
N GLY A 284 -3.31 -9.94 -10.53
CA GLY A 284 -3.46 -9.39 -9.19
C GLY A 284 -4.87 -8.88 -8.93
N ILE A 285 -5.09 -8.37 -7.70
CA ILE A 285 -6.40 -7.90 -7.25
C ILE A 285 -6.87 -6.66 -8.00
N GLY A 286 -5.94 -5.79 -8.42
CA GLY A 286 -6.25 -4.61 -9.22
C GLY A 286 -6.74 -4.98 -10.63
N SER A 287 -6.05 -5.90 -11.31
CA SER A 287 -6.49 -6.41 -12.61
C SER A 287 -7.81 -7.19 -12.52
N LEU A 288 -8.03 -7.91 -11.41
CA LEU A 288 -9.30 -8.58 -11.13
C LEU A 288 -10.45 -7.58 -11.05
N ILE A 289 -10.30 -6.51 -10.28
CA ILE A 289 -11.32 -5.45 -10.13
C ILE A 289 -11.57 -4.75 -11.46
N TYR A 290 -10.52 -4.42 -12.21
CA TYR A 290 -10.64 -3.80 -13.52
C TYR A 290 -11.45 -4.67 -14.50
N ASN A 291 -11.14 -5.97 -14.57
CA ASN A 291 -11.85 -6.90 -15.42
C ASN A 291 -13.29 -7.13 -14.96
N ALA A 292 -13.54 -7.22 -13.65
CA ALA A 292 -14.87 -7.32 -13.07
C ALA A 292 -15.74 -6.10 -13.41
N ALA A 293 -15.17 -4.89 -13.35
CA ALA A 293 -15.86 -3.66 -13.74
C ALA A 293 -16.24 -3.67 -15.22
N LYS A 294 -15.34 -4.10 -16.11
CA LYS A 294 -15.63 -4.24 -17.56
C LYS A 294 -16.71 -5.28 -17.85
N ALA A 295 -16.67 -6.41 -17.15
CA ALA A 295 -17.62 -7.49 -17.31
C ALA A 295 -18.96 -7.24 -16.57
N LYS A 296 -19.07 -6.17 -15.78
CA LYS A 296 -20.21 -5.87 -14.89
C LYS A 296 -20.47 -6.99 -13.87
N ASP A 297 -19.41 -7.63 -13.41
CA ASP A 297 -19.45 -8.65 -12.37
C ASP A 297 -19.41 -7.97 -11.00
N PHE A 298 -20.58 -7.55 -10.52
CA PHE A 298 -20.68 -6.75 -9.28
C PHE A 298 -20.17 -7.47 -8.04
N PRO A 299 -20.49 -8.76 -7.77
CA PRO A 299 -19.96 -9.43 -6.61
C PRO A 299 -18.42 -9.48 -6.59
N MET A 300 -17.80 -9.70 -7.76
CA MET A 300 -16.34 -9.70 -7.92
C MET A 300 -15.76 -8.30 -7.70
N LEU A 301 -16.41 -7.27 -8.27
CA LEU A 301 -16.01 -5.87 -8.12
C LEU A 301 -16.10 -5.43 -6.65
N GLU A 302 -17.25 -5.63 -6.02
CA GLU A 302 -17.51 -5.23 -4.64
C GLU A 302 -16.59 -5.98 -3.65
N GLY A 303 -16.47 -7.28 -3.80
CA GLY A 303 -15.60 -8.12 -2.98
C GLY A 303 -14.13 -7.72 -3.11
N GLY A 304 -13.67 -7.47 -4.33
CA GLY A 304 -12.30 -7.03 -4.61
C GLY A 304 -11.99 -5.66 -4.02
N VAL A 305 -12.83 -4.65 -4.28
CA VAL A 305 -12.62 -3.28 -3.80
C VAL A 305 -12.66 -3.22 -2.27
N LEU A 306 -13.62 -3.90 -1.63
CA LEU A 306 -13.71 -3.91 -0.18
C LEU A 306 -12.50 -4.63 0.45
N THR A 307 -12.02 -5.71 -0.18
CA THR A 307 -10.81 -6.42 0.26
C THR A 307 -9.58 -5.53 0.19
N ILE A 308 -9.38 -4.77 -0.90
CA ILE A 308 -8.28 -3.77 -0.95
C ILE A 308 -8.43 -2.75 0.18
N GLY A 309 -9.64 -2.25 0.43
CA GLY A 309 -9.91 -1.31 1.52
C GLY A 309 -9.52 -1.88 2.90
N VAL A 310 -9.84 -3.15 3.16
CA VAL A 310 -9.43 -3.85 4.40
C VAL A 310 -7.91 -3.97 4.47
N VAL A 311 -7.25 -4.43 3.41
CA VAL A 311 -5.79 -4.59 3.37
C VAL A 311 -5.08 -3.26 3.55
N TYR A 312 -5.53 -2.20 2.86
CA TYR A 312 -5.02 -0.84 3.03
C TYR A 312 -5.15 -0.34 4.47
N THR A 313 -6.31 -0.57 5.07
CA THR A 313 -6.60 -0.18 6.46
C THR A 313 -5.69 -0.91 7.44
N VAL A 314 -5.52 -2.22 7.27
CA VAL A 314 -4.61 -3.03 8.10
C VAL A 314 -3.16 -2.57 7.92
N ALA A 315 -2.72 -2.32 6.68
CA ALA A 315 -1.37 -1.82 6.41
C ALA A 315 -1.10 -0.48 7.10
N ASN A 316 -2.06 0.45 7.07
CA ASN A 316 -1.94 1.73 7.79
C ASN A 316 -1.92 1.56 9.31
N LEU A 317 -2.75 0.69 9.87
CA LEU A 317 -2.72 0.39 11.31
C LEU A 317 -1.37 -0.20 11.75
N VAL A 318 -0.80 -1.09 10.93
CA VAL A 318 0.55 -1.63 11.17
C VAL A 318 1.60 -0.54 11.08
N ALA A 319 1.54 0.34 10.07
CA ALA A 319 2.45 1.48 9.94
C ALA A 319 2.35 2.44 11.15
N ASP A 320 1.14 2.75 11.61
CA ASP A 320 0.90 3.56 12.82
C ASP A 320 1.48 2.90 14.08
N ALA A 321 1.30 1.59 14.22
CA ALA A 321 1.86 0.82 15.34
C ALA A 321 3.40 0.82 15.32
N LEU A 322 4.01 0.61 14.14
CA LEU A 322 5.46 0.71 13.96
C LEU A 322 5.98 2.11 14.28
N TYR A 323 5.27 3.15 13.85
CA TYR A 323 5.61 4.53 14.17
C TYR A 323 5.67 4.79 15.69
N VAL A 324 4.66 4.33 16.42
CA VAL A 324 4.61 4.47 17.90
C VAL A 324 5.73 3.66 18.59
N LEU A 325 6.02 2.45 18.08
CA LEU A 325 7.07 1.59 18.63
C LEU A 325 8.48 2.15 18.41
N LEU A 326 8.73 2.66 17.21
CA LEU A 326 10.05 3.14 16.78
C LEU A 326 10.36 4.55 17.28
N ASN A 327 9.36 5.37 17.63
CA ASN A 327 9.56 6.75 18.06
C ASN A 327 9.31 6.96 19.58
N PRO A 328 10.32 6.74 20.44
CA PRO A 328 10.16 6.89 21.89
C PRO A 328 9.88 8.34 22.33
N ARG A 329 10.17 9.34 21.47
CA ARG A 329 9.91 10.77 21.78
C ARG A 329 8.41 11.07 21.84
N LEU A 330 7.56 10.32 21.14
CA LEU A 330 6.10 10.44 21.24
C LEU A 330 5.58 9.97 22.59
N ARG A 331 6.29 9.09 23.27
CA ARG A 331 5.95 8.69 24.64
C ARG A 331 6.12 9.84 25.64
N VAL A 332 6.98 10.83 25.35
CA VAL A 332 7.33 11.93 26.24
C VAL A 332 6.57 13.22 25.90
N ARG A 333 6.42 13.57 24.63
CA ARG A 333 5.85 14.85 24.17
C ARG A 333 4.33 14.98 24.30
N SER A 334 3.62 13.90 24.53
CA SER A 334 2.20 13.92 24.92
C SER A 334 2.01 14.20 26.43
N ALA A 335 3.03 14.76 27.10
CA ALA A 335 3.00 15.11 28.50
C ALA A 335 2.85 16.62 28.76
N GLU A 336 2.86 17.45 27.68
CA GLU A 336 2.49 18.86 27.67
C GLU A 336 1.11 19.06 27.01
#